data_60f0b4d61048427c67686cd5b7fc1bfa
#
_entry.id   60f0b4d61048427c67686cd5b7fc1bfa
#
_cell.length_a   1.000
_cell.length_b   1.000
_cell.length_c   1.000
_cell.angle_alpha   90.00
_cell.angle_beta   90.00
_cell.angle_gamma   90.00
#
_symmetry.space_group_name_H-M   'P 1'
#
loop_
_entity.id
_entity.type
_entity.pdbx_description
1 polymer ?
#
loop_
_entity_poly.entity_id
_entity_poly.type
_entity_poly.pdbx_seq_one_letter_code
_entity_poly.pdbx_strand_id
1 'polypeptide(L)'
;MKIKYLLSAGALVALSATAQTLQTTQKGDTTIIKVENPTKYLILPIEEERPEAQLQLYSGKATDTWMDVRLAVGKTDYCVPFALTQGKEAVVKIVGLPKDAVALKEMKLSDTFDTTNTDYYRPVYHHTPLYGWMNDANGLTYKDGEYHLYFQYNPYGSKWGNMHWGHSVSRDLVHWDHLDPAIARDPMGHIFSGSTIVDTRNSAGFGKNAIIAYYTSHSMRNGKQVQVQCMAYSKDNGRTFIKYKGNPVVTPFDGLENFRDPKIFWYEPTKSWYMIVSADKNMRFYQSKNLKKWTYVSQWGEGFGACLLYTSDAADE
;
A
#
# COMPACT_ATOMS: atom_id res chain seq x y z
N MET A 1 -22.39 -19.16 -64.62
CA MET A 1 -21.30 -18.51 -63.87
C MET A 1 -21.26 -19.22 -62.48
N LYS A 2 -20.25 -20.08 -62.28
CA LYS A 2 -20.13 -20.90 -61.05
C LYS A 2 -19.18 -20.17 -60.11
N ILE A 3 -19.64 -19.71 -58.97
CA ILE A 3 -18.86 -19.10 -57.91
C ILE A 3 -18.26 -20.22 -57.06
N LYS A 4 -16.94 -20.34 -57.07
CA LYS A 4 -16.19 -21.24 -56.18
C LYS A 4 -15.92 -20.52 -54.84
N TYR A 5 -16.44 -21.05 -53.76
CA TYR A 5 -16.07 -20.66 -52.41
C TYR A 5 -14.72 -21.32 -52.06
N LEU A 6 -13.69 -20.49 -51.81
CA LEU A 6 -12.46 -20.92 -51.17
C LEU A 6 -12.68 -20.95 -49.65
N LEU A 7 -12.69 -22.13 -49.07
CA LEU A 7 -12.58 -22.31 -47.62
C LEU A 7 -11.12 -22.16 -47.23
N SER A 8 -10.77 -21.06 -46.58
CA SER A 8 -9.47 -20.93 -45.92
C SER A 8 -9.51 -21.70 -44.59
N ALA A 9 -8.76 -22.78 -44.52
CA ALA A 9 -8.53 -23.50 -43.25
C ALA A 9 -7.62 -22.61 -42.37
N GLY A 10 -8.22 -21.89 -41.41
CA GLY A 10 -7.49 -21.23 -40.33
C GLY A 10 -6.93 -22.30 -39.39
N ALA A 11 -5.63 -22.45 -39.36
CA ALA A 11 -4.96 -23.28 -38.35
C ALA A 11 -5.18 -22.66 -36.97
N LEU A 12 -6.02 -23.27 -36.11
CA LEU A 12 -6.06 -22.99 -34.70
C LEU A 12 -4.74 -23.45 -34.12
N VAL A 13 -3.84 -22.51 -33.83
CA VAL A 13 -2.71 -22.76 -32.96
C VAL A 13 -3.25 -22.85 -31.53
N ALA A 14 -3.49 -24.06 -31.06
CA ALA A 14 -3.74 -24.30 -29.64
C ALA A 14 -2.43 -23.99 -28.90
N LEU A 15 -2.31 -22.79 -28.32
CA LEU A 15 -1.33 -22.51 -27.28
C LEU A 15 -1.67 -23.41 -26.09
N SER A 16 -0.94 -24.52 -25.94
CA SER A 16 -0.94 -25.28 -24.71
C SER A 16 -0.35 -24.39 -23.62
N ALA A 17 -1.20 -23.76 -22.82
CA ALA A 17 -0.78 -23.16 -21.57
C ALA A 17 -0.26 -24.31 -20.69
N THR A 18 1.06 -24.46 -20.60
CA THR A 18 1.68 -25.31 -19.58
C THR A 18 1.25 -24.75 -18.24
N ALA A 19 0.47 -25.53 -17.48
CA ALA A 19 0.08 -25.17 -16.14
C ALA A 19 1.38 -24.89 -15.35
N GLN A 20 1.59 -23.62 -14.95
CA GLN A 20 2.72 -23.21 -14.14
C GLN A 20 2.59 -23.90 -12.79
N THR A 21 3.50 -24.80 -12.47
CA THR A 21 3.52 -25.53 -11.21
C THR A 21 4.25 -24.71 -10.16
N LEU A 22 3.62 -24.50 -9.01
CA LEU A 22 4.28 -23.93 -7.82
C LEU A 22 5.33 -24.94 -7.33
N GLN A 23 6.61 -24.56 -7.40
CA GLN A 23 7.69 -25.35 -6.82
C GLN A 23 7.83 -24.97 -5.34
N THR A 24 7.35 -25.84 -4.46
CA THR A 24 7.35 -25.61 -3.01
C THR A 24 8.44 -26.43 -2.34
N THR A 25 9.26 -25.76 -1.51
CA THR A 25 10.29 -26.38 -0.68
C THR A 25 10.14 -25.89 0.75
N GLN A 26 10.28 -26.81 1.72
CA GLN A 26 10.20 -26.44 3.13
C GLN A 26 11.54 -26.60 3.85
N LYS A 27 11.92 -25.57 4.64
CA LYS A 27 13.10 -25.53 5.50
C LYS A 27 12.71 -25.05 6.89
N GLY A 28 12.64 -25.98 7.86
CA GLY A 28 12.17 -25.66 9.21
C GLY A 28 10.70 -25.21 9.19
N ASP A 29 10.43 -24.01 9.71
CA ASP A 29 9.14 -23.32 9.74
C ASP A 29 8.87 -22.47 8.48
N THR A 30 9.82 -22.46 7.54
CA THR A 30 9.75 -21.61 6.33
C THR A 30 9.41 -22.42 5.11
N THR A 31 8.32 -22.05 4.43
CA THR A 31 7.93 -22.53 3.11
C THR A 31 8.48 -21.58 2.05
N ILE A 32 9.18 -22.10 1.05
CA ILE A 32 9.72 -21.35 -0.08
C ILE A 32 8.98 -21.78 -1.34
N ILE A 33 8.34 -20.82 -1.99
CA ILE A 33 7.64 -21.00 -3.27
C ILE A 33 8.45 -20.28 -4.34
N LYS A 34 8.89 -21.02 -5.37
CA LYS A 34 9.53 -20.46 -6.55
C LYS A 34 8.57 -20.52 -7.72
N VAL A 35 8.48 -19.43 -8.44
CA VAL A 35 7.64 -19.28 -9.62
C VAL A 35 8.51 -18.78 -10.77
N GLU A 36 8.66 -19.59 -11.80
CA GLU A 36 9.31 -19.18 -13.06
C GLU A 36 8.28 -18.50 -13.95
N ASN A 37 8.65 -17.36 -14.55
CA ASN A 37 7.78 -16.53 -15.39
C ASN A 37 6.44 -16.24 -14.69
N PRO A 38 6.45 -15.53 -13.55
CA PRO A 38 5.28 -15.37 -12.70
C PRO A 38 4.13 -14.68 -13.43
N THR A 39 2.90 -15.11 -13.14
CA THR A 39 1.68 -14.37 -13.42
C THR A 39 1.60 -13.10 -12.56
N LYS A 40 0.57 -12.27 -12.80
CA LYS A 40 0.39 -11.02 -12.02
C LYS A 40 0.23 -11.31 -10.52
N TYR A 41 -0.47 -12.38 -10.16
CA TYR A 41 -0.82 -12.70 -8.78
C TYR A 41 -0.50 -14.15 -8.37
N LEU A 42 -0.15 -14.32 -7.11
CA LEU A 42 -0.36 -15.53 -6.33
C LEU A 42 -1.65 -15.35 -5.52
N ILE A 43 -2.64 -16.17 -5.76
CA ILE A 43 -3.91 -16.13 -5.04
C ILE A 43 -3.72 -16.85 -3.71
N LEU A 44 -3.96 -16.13 -2.62
CA LEU A 44 -3.76 -16.58 -1.24
C LEU A 44 -5.10 -16.95 -0.60
N PRO A 45 -5.31 -18.21 -0.22
CA PRO A 45 -6.44 -18.64 0.60
C PRO A 45 -6.30 -18.13 2.04
N ILE A 46 -7.33 -17.50 2.57
CA ILE A 46 -7.37 -16.87 3.89
C ILE A 46 -8.31 -17.62 4.83
N GLU A 47 -7.89 -17.81 6.07
CA GLU A 47 -8.71 -18.27 7.19
C GLU A 47 -8.68 -17.20 8.28
N GLU A 48 -9.75 -16.41 8.40
CA GLU A 48 -9.77 -15.12 9.09
C GLU A 48 -9.43 -15.20 10.60
N GLU A 49 -9.78 -16.30 11.25
CA GLU A 49 -9.59 -16.47 12.70
C GLU A 49 -8.26 -17.18 13.05
N ARG A 50 -7.36 -17.35 12.07
CA ARG A 50 -6.06 -17.99 12.32
C ARG A 50 -4.98 -16.98 12.70
N PRO A 51 -3.90 -17.44 13.35
CA PRO A 51 -2.69 -16.65 13.51
C PRO A 51 -2.10 -16.23 12.17
N GLU A 52 -1.46 -15.08 12.15
CA GLU A 52 -0.77 -14.58 10.97
C GLU A 52 0.51 -15.38 10.68
N ALA A 53 0.73 -15.72 9.42
CA ALA A 53 2.00 -16.16 8.89
C ALA A 53 2.72 -14.97 8.23
N GLN A 54 4.04 -14.92 8.31
CA GLN A 54 4.82 -13.89 7.66
C GLN A 54 5.14 -14.26 6.23
N LEU A 55 4.77 -13.40 5.29
CA LEU A 55 4.99 -13.58 3.87
C LEU A 55 5.97 -12.55 3.34
N GLN A 56 7.01 -13.00 2.64
CA GLN A 56 8.07 -12.17 2.08
C GLN A 56 8.20 -12.46 0.59
N LEU A 57 8.20 -11.43 -0.23
CA LEU A 57 8.48 -11.49 -1.65
C LEU A 57 9.90 -10.99 -1.92
N TYR A 58 10.63 -11.70 -2.73
CA TYR A 58 11.98 -11.33 -3.14
C TYR A 58 12.02 -11.12 -4.65
N SER A 59 12.57 -9.97 -5.07
CA SER A 59 13.06 -9.76 -6.41
C SER A 59 14.60 -9.62 -6.34
N GLY A 60 15.29 -10.58 -6.88
CA GLY A 60 16.73 -10.62 -6.79
C GLY A 60 17.25 -10.91 -5.36
N LYS A 61 18.05 -10.00 -4.77
CA LYS A 61 18.73 -10.22 -3.48
C LYS A 61 18.03 -9.57 -2.28
N ALA A 62 17.13 -8.64 -2.51
CA ALA A 62 16.46 -7.87 -1.46
C ALA A 62 15.02 -8.36 -1.25
N THR A 63 14.51 -8.23 -0.03
CA THR A 63 13.09 -8.39 0.25
C THR A 63 12.35 -7.15 -0.19
N ASP A 64 11.44 -7.28 -1.16
CA ASP A 64 10.66 -6.16 -1.69
C ASP A 64 9.45 -5.86 -0.82
N THR A 65 8.81 -6.90 -0.29
CA THR A 65 7.61 -6.77 0.54
C THR A 65 7.69 -7.70 1.75
N TRP A 66 6.96 -7.30 2.80
CA TRP A 66 6.86 -8.05 4.05
C TRP A 66 5.45 -7.89 4.60
N MET A 67 4.69 -9.00 4.65
CA MET A 67 3.29 -9.01 5.04
C MET A 67 3.03 -10.03 6.14
N ASP A 68 2.07 -9.74 7.00
CA ASP A 68 1.52 -10.69 7.94
C ASP A 68 0.14 -11.11 7.44
N VAL A 69 -0.07 -12.38 7.13
CA VAL A 69 -1.26 -12.88 6.43
C VAL A 69 -1.84 -14.10 7.15
N ARG A 70 -3.15 -14.12 7.35
CA ARG A 70 -3.88 -15.25 7.96
C ARG A 70 -4.16 -16.33 6.93
N LEU A 71 -3.10 -17.03 6.50
CA LEU A 71 -3.21 -18.09 5.50
C LEU A 71 -4.02 -19.27 6.03
N ALA A 72 -4.86 -19.85 5.17
CA ALA A 72 -5.74 -20.96 5.49
C ALA A 72 -4.96 -22.22 5.95
N VAL A 73 -5.26 -22.69 7.14
CA VAL A 73 -4.71 -23.93 7.72
C VAL A 73 -5.71 -25.07 7.62
N GLY A 74 -6.93 -24.86 8.08
CA GLY A 74 -8.00 -25.88 8.13
C GLY A 74 -9.07 -25.69 7.07
N LYS A 75 -9.41 -24.46 6.72
CA LYS A 75 -10.43 -24.10 5.74
C LYS A 75 -10.11 -22.78 5.06
N THR A 76 -10.65 -22.55 3.90
CA THR A 76 -10.58 -21.25 3.21
C THR A 76 -11.90 -20.49 3.39
N ASP A 77 -11.83 -19.31 4.02
CA ASP A 77 -12.99 -18.43 4.15
C ASP A 77 -13.16 -17.58 2.87
N TYR A 78 -12.06 -17.08 2.31
CA TYR A 78 -11.98 -16.32 1.04
C TYR A 78 -10.56 -16.30 0.49
N CYS A 79 -10.36 -15.71 -0.68
CA CYS A 79 -9.05 -15.55 -1.31
C CYS A 79 -8.72 -14.08 -1.53
N VAL A 80 -7.42 -13.75 -1.52
CA VAL A 80 -6.91 -12.42 -1.87
C VAL A 80 -5.76 -12.52 -2.87
N PRO A 81 -5.56 -11.52 -3.76
CA PRO A 81 -4.45 -11.52 -4.70
C PRO A 81 -3.20 -10.93 -4.04
N PHE A 82 -2.10 -11.64 -4.13
CA PHE A 82 -0.78 -11.15 -3.75
C PHE A 82 0.02 -10.86 -5.03
N ALA A 83 0.34 -9.60 -5.28
CA ALA A 83 1.05 -9.18 -6.48
C ALA A 83 2.48 -9.76 -6.49
N LEU A 84 2.83 -10.46 -7.56
CA LEU A 84 4.17 -10.97 -7.79
C LEU A 84 5.02 -9.98 -8.57
N THR A 85 6.31 -9.93 -8.26
CA THR A 85 7.26 -9.15 -9.06
C THR A 85 7.33 -9.71 -10.47
N GLN A 86 7.11 -8.86 -11.47
CA GLN A 86 7.22 -9.25 -12.86
C GLN A 86 8.70 -9.47 -13.24
N GLY A 87 9.02 -10.57 -13.86
CA GLY A 87 10.39 -10.94 -14.23
C GLY A 87 10.50 -12.41 -14.63
N LYS A 88 11.70 -12.94 -14.62
CA LYS A 88 11.94 -14.35 -14.94
C LYS A 88 11.62 -15.30 -13.78
N GLU A 89 11.73 -14.82 -12.55
CA GLU A 89 11.50 -15.60 -11.34
C GLU A 89 10.93 -14.70 -10.23
N ALA A 90 9.97 -15.22 -9.47
CA ALA A 90 9.54 -14.68 -8.20
C ALA A 90 9.76 -15.73 -7.10
N VAL A 91 10.22 -15.30 -5.93
CA VAL A 91 10.43 -16.17 -4.77
C VAL A 91 9.60 -15.63 -3.61
N VAL A 92 8.66 -16.43 -3.13
CA VAL A 92 7.83 -16.12 -1.96
C VAL A 92 8.28 -17.02 -0.80
N LYS A 93 8.60 -16.42 0.33
CA LYS A 93 8.87 -17.15 1.58
C LYS A 93 7.73 -16.91 2.55
N ILE A 94 7.25 -17.97 3.17
CA ILE A 94 6.19 -17.96 4.16
C ILE A 94 6.73 -18.57 5.43
N VAL A 95 6.75 -17.83 6.52
CA VAL A 95 7.21 -18.27 7.84
C VAL A 95 6.01 -18.51 8.75
N GLY A 96 6.01 -19.62 9.48
CA GLY A 96 4.96 -19.93 10.46
C GLY A 96 3.73 -20.66 9.87
N LEU A 97 3.75 -21.07 8.59
CA LEU A 97 2.67 -21.85 8.00
C LEU A 97 2.90 -23.36 8.18
N PRO A 98 1.95 -24.13 8.77
CA PRO A 98 2.05 -25.59 8.89
C PRO A 98 2.20 -26.28 7.52
N LYS A 99 2.90 -27.42 7.52
CA LYS A 99 3.20 -28.18 6.28
C LYS A 99 1.96 -28.74 5.58
N ASP A 100 0.93 -29.04 6.34
CA ASP A 100 -0.34 -29.61 5.89
C ASP A 100 -1.43 -28.55 5.67
N ALA A 101 -1.09 -27.25 5.78
CA ALA A 101 -2.01 -26.16 5.63
C ALA A 101 -2.76 -26.22 4.28
N VAL A 102 -4.06 -25.96 4.32
CA VAL A 102 -4.95 -25.91 3.16
C VAL A 102 -4.44 -24.90 2.14
N ALA A 103 -3.91 -23.77 2.57
CA ALA A 103 -3.36 -22.74 1.70
C ALA A 103 -2.29 -23.28 0.74
N LEU A 104 -1.42 -24.21 1.16
CA LEU A 104 -0.38 -24.77 0.30
C LEU A 104 -0.95 -25.62 -0.84
N LYS A 105 -2.17 -26.13 -0.70
CA LYS A 105 -2.87 -26.94 -1.72
C LYS A 105 -3.74 -26.08 -2.64
N GLU A 106 -4.26 -24.97 -2.13
CA GLU A 106 -5.23 -24.13 -2.82
C GLU A 106 -4.63 -22.85 -3.41
N MET A 107 -3.40 -22.47 -3.04
CA MET A 107 -2.69 -21.38 -3.71
C MET A 107 -2.56 -21.65 -5.19
N LYS A 108 -2.84 -20.64 -6.00
CA LYS A 108 -2.75 -20.73 -7.46
C LYS A 108 -2.21 -19.43 -8.07
N LEU A 109 -1.59 -19.55 -9.21
CA LEU A 109 -1.15 -18.44 -10.03
C LEU A 109 -2.31 -17.94 -10.90
N SER A 110 -2.42 -16.61 -11.07
CA SER A 110 -3.45 -16.01 -11.92
C SER A 110 -3.00 -14.63 -12.41
N ASP A 111 -3.38 -14.29 -13.64
CA ASP A 111 -3.23 -12.93 -14.18
C ASP A 111 -4.41 -12.02 -13.82
N THR A 112 -5.50 -12.61 -13.33
CA THR A 112 -6.71 -11.89 -12.95
C THR A 112 -7.16 -12.27 -11.55
N PHE A 113 -7.90 -11.37 -10.92
CA PHE A 113 -8.61 -11.61 -9.67
C PHE A 113 -10.03 -11.04 -9.81
N ASP A 114 -11.03 -11.84 -9.49
CA ASP A 114 -12.41 -11.37 -9.51
C ASP A 114 -12.66 -10.47 -8.30
N THR A 115 -12.96 -9.21 -8.58
CA THR A 115 -13.29 -8.19 -7.58
C THR A 115 -14.79 -7.90 -7.51
N THR A 116 -15.61 -8.70 -8.18
CA THR A 116 -17.07 -8.57 -8.11
C THR A 116 -17.52 -8.87 -6.68
N ASN A 117 -18.08 -7.86 -6.04
CA ASN A 117 -18.57 -7.98 -4.68
C ASN A 117 -20.08 -7.69 -4.65
N THR A 118 -20.85 -8.74 -4.43
CA THR A 118 -22.32 -8.71 -4.33
C THR A 118 -22.79 -8.87 -2.88
N ASP A 119 -21.92 -8.68 -1.90
CA ASP A 119 -22.25 -8.80 -0.49
C ASP A 119 -23.40 -7.84 -0.13
N TYR A 120 -24.38 -8.35 0.60
CA TYR A 120 -25.56 -7.60 1.04
C TYR A 120 -25.21 -6.33 1.84
N TYR A 121 -24.13 -6.37 2.63
CA TYR A 121 -23.66 -5.24 3.45
C TYR A 121 -22.77 -4.26 2.71
N ARG A 122 -22.44 -4.49 1.43
CA ARG A 122 -21.62 -3.54 0.67
C ARG A 122 -22.39 -2.21 0.51
N PRO A 123 -21.81 -1.08 0.95
CA PRO A 123 -22.44 0.23 0.76
C PRO A 123 -22.66 0.55 -0.72
N VAL A 124 -23.78 1.18 -1.03
CA VAL A 124 -24.19 1.51 -2.41
C VAL A 124 -23.55 2.83 -2.89
N TYR A 125 -23.37 3.79 -1.99
CA TYR A 125 -22.91 5.15 -2.35
C TYR A 125 -21.67 5.60 -1.60
N HIS A 126 -21.26 4.95 -0.51
CA HIS A 126 -19.99 5.24 0.15
C HIS A 126 -18.84 4.59 -0.62
N HIS A 127 -17.73 5.31 -0.72
CA HIS A 127 -16.49 4.73 -1.24
C HIS A 127 -16.06 3.55 -0.36
N THR A 128 -15.77 2.41 -1.00
CA THR A 128 -15.21 1.21 -0.35
C THR A 128 -14.16 0.60 -1.25
N PRO A 129 -13.14 -0.07 -0.73
CA PRO A 129 -12.21 -0.83 -1.55
C PRO A 129 -12.93 -1.99 -2.23
N LEU A 130 -12.36 -2.54 -3.28
CA LEU A 130 -12.91 -3.72 -3.97
C LEU A 130 -12.90 -4.96 -3.08
N TYR A 131 -11.93 -5.07 -2.18
CA TYR A 131 -11.76 -6.12 -1.18
C TYR A 131 -10.83 -5.61 -0.07
N GLY A 132 -10.74 -6.35 1.04
CA GLY A 132 -9.84 -6.04 2.15
C GLY A 132 -10.42 -5.02 3.14
N TRP A 133 -9.55 -4.49 4.00
CA TRP A 133 -9.89 -3.52 5.04
C TRP A 133 -9.53 -2.09 4.62
N MET A 134 -10.38 -1.15 4.96
CA MET A 134 -10.16 0.28 4.78
C MET A 134 -10.45 1.05 6.06
N ASN A 135 -9.62 2.08 6.37
CA ASN A 135 -9.91 3.11 7.37
C ASN A 135 -9.52 4.50 6.82
N ASP A 136 -8.75 5.30 7.50
CA ASP A 136 -8.47 6.71 7.22
C ASP A 136 -8.29 7.07 5.75
N ALA A 137 -8.96 8.13 5.30
CA ALA A 137 -8.60 8.81 4.07
C ALA A 137 -7.24 9.51 4.21
N ASN A 138 -6.40 9.41 3.20
CA ASN A 138 -5.05 9.97 3.17
C ASN A 138 -4.82 10.78 1.90
N GLY A 139 -3.94 11.76 1.96
CA GLY A 139 -3.34 12.36 0.80
C GLY A 139 -4.34 12.86 -0.25
N LEU A 140 -5.47 13.43 0.16
CA LEU A 140 -6.47 13.98 -0.75
C LEU A 140 -5.81 15.01 -1.67
N THR A 141 -5.88 14.80 -2.98
CA THR A 141 -5.20 15.65 -3.97
C THR A 141 -6.08 15.82 -5.20
N TYR A 142 -6.24 17.08 -5.64
CA TYR A 142 -6.77 17.38 -6.97
C TYR A 142 -5.64 17.81 -7.89
N LYS A 143 -5.51 17.13 -9.03
CA LYS A 143 -4.49 17.45 -10.01
C LYS A 143 -4.90 17.01 -11.42
N ASP A 144 -4.68 17.88 -12.40
CA ASP A 144 -4.91 17.61 -13.82
C ASP A 144 -6.31 17.05 -14.14
N GLY A 145 -7.35 17.56 -13.43
CA GLY A 145 -8.75 17.17 -13.63
C GLY A 145 -9.16 15.89 -12.91
N GLU A 146 -8.31 15.33 -12.05
CA GLU A 146 -8.61 14.14 -11.27
C GLU A 146 -8.49 14.40 -9.77
N TYR A 147 -9.45 13.88 -9.00
CA TYR A 147 -9.40 13.77 -7.54
C TYR A 147 -8.74 12.44 -7.20
N HIS A 148 -7.72 12.49 -6.37
CA HIS A 148 -7.05 11.31 -5.83
C HIS A 148 -7.47 11.11 -4.39
N LEU A 149 -8.00 9.93 -4.07
CA LEU A 149 -8.25 9.46 -2.74
C LEU A 149 -7.27 8.34 -2.44
N TYR A 150 -6.34 8.58 -1.54
CA TYR A 150 -5.56 7.51 -0.92
C TYR A 150 -6.22 7.17 0.42
N PHE A 151 -5.99 5.95 0.91
CA PHE A 151 -6.60 5.50 2.17
C PHE A 151 -5.78 4.41 2.82
N GLN A 152 -5.91 4.27 4.12
CA GLN A 152 -5.33 3.15 4.86
C GLN A 152 -5.95 1.86 4.38
N TYR A 153 -5.13 0.89 3.99
CA TYR A 153 -5.59 -0.29 3.29
C TYR A 153 -4.85 -1.55 3.71
N ASN A 154 -5.58 -2.60 4.10
CA ASN A 154 -5.05 -3.95 4.18
C ASN A 154 -5.63 -4.79 3.04
N PRO A 155 -4.86 -5.11 1.99
CA PRO A 155 -5.33 -5.93 0.88
C PRO A 155 -5.35 -7.44 1.19
N TYR A 156 -4.88 -7.86 2.35
CA TYR A 156 -4.66 -9.28 2.65
C TYR A 156 -5.55 -9.84 3.76
N GLY A 157 -6.59 -9.12 4.13
CA GLY A 157 -7.53 -9.56 5.15
C GLY A 157 -8.64 -8.54 5.40
N SER A 158 -9.68 -8.95 6.14
CA SER A 158 -10.83 -8.12 6.51
C SER A 158 -10.64 -7.39 7.84
N LYS A 159 -9.46 -7.49 8.46
CA LYS A 159 -9.11 -6.86 9.73
C LYS A 159 -8.01 -5.81 9.53
N TRP A 160 -7.90 -4.90 10.49
CA TRP A 160 -6.82 -3.94 10.53
C TRP A 160 -5.46 -4.65 10.56
N GLY A 161 -4.53 -4.22 9.74
CA GLY A 161 -3.17 -4.77 9.61
C GLY A 161 -2.54 -4.37 8.30
N ASN A 162 -1.29 -4.72 8.07
CA ASN A 162 -0.56 -4.54 6.80
C ASN A 162 -0.77 -3.18 6.10
N MET A 163 -0.86 -2.08 6.83
CA MET A 163 -1.24 -0.80 6.28
C MET A 163 -0.40 -0.42 5.06
N HIS A 164 -1.11 -0.25 3.95
CA HIS A 164 -0.70 0.36 2.69
C HIS A 164 -1.46 1.66 2.50
N TRP A 165 -1.09 2.45 1.52
CA TRP A 165 -2.02 3.40 0.93
C TRP A 165 -2.70 2.77 -0.27
N GLY A 166 -3.99 2.46 -0.13
CA GLY A 166 -4.89 2.16 -1.24
C GLY A 166 -5.08 3.41 -2.10
N HIS A 167 -5.62 3.27 -3.31
CA HIS A 167 -5.77 4.38 -4.22
C HIS A 167 -7.02 4.27 -5.07
N SER A 168 -7.77 5.35 -5.13
CA SER A 168 -8.87 5.53 -6.07
C SER A 168 -8.81 6.92 -6.69
N VAL A 169 -9.33 7.06 -7.91
CA VAL A 169 -9.41 8.35 -8.61
C VAL A 169 -10.82 8.60 -9.09
N SER A 170 -11.18 9.89 -9.13
CA SER A 170 -12.48 10.33 -9.62
C SER A 170 -12.34 11.64 -10.38
N ARG A 171 -13.29 11.91 -11.30
CA ARG A 171 -13.42 13.22 -11.95
C ARG A 171 -14.59 14.04 -11.43
N ASP A 172 -15.49 13.41 -10.68
CA ASP A 172 -16.75 14.01 -10.23
C ASP A 172 -17.04 13.79 -8.74
N LEU A 173 -16.14 13.09 -7.99
CA LEU A 173 -16.29 12.71 -6.59
C LEU A 173 -17.44 11.71 -6.30
N VAL A 174 -18.09 11.22 -7.34
CA VAL A 174 -19.20 10.25 -7.25
C VAL A 174 -18.77 8.91 -7.80
N HIS A 175 -18.17 8.89 -8.99
CA HIS A 175 -17.69 7.69 -9.65
C HIS A 175 -16.19 7.54 -9.43
N TRP A 176 -15.77 6.39 -8.90
CA TRP A 176 -14.40 6.13 -8.51
C TRP A 176 -13.83 4.93 -9.24
N ASP A 177 -12.68 5.12 -9.87
CA ASP A 177 -11.85 4.06 -10.43
C ASP A 177 -10.84 3.60 -9.40
N HIS A 178 -10.86 2.32 -9.05
CA HIS A 178 -9.90 1.73 -8.12
C HIS A 178 -8.61 1.37 -8.84
N LEU A 179 -7.50 1.70 -8.21
CA LEU A 179 -6.15 1.45 -8.71
C LEU A 179 -5.39 0.51 -7.78
N ASP A 180 -4.23 0.01 -8.23
CA ASP A 180 -3.32 -0.74 -7.38
C ASP A 180 -2.85 0.15 -6.20
N PRO A 181 -2.50 -0.43 -5.03
CA PRO A 181 -2.01 0.34 -3.88
C PRO A 181 -0.85 1.26 -4.28
N ALA A 182 -0.97 2.55 -3.92
CA ALA A 182 -0.02 3.58 -4.30
C ALA A 182 1.31 3.46 -3.54
N ILE A 183 1.26 3.12 -2.25
CA ILE A 183 2.43 2.93 -1.39
C ILE A 183 2.26 1.65 -0.60
N ALA A 184 3.06 0.64 -0.90
CA ALA A 184 3.02 -0.65 -0.22
C ALA A 184 3.88 -0.66 1.04
N ARG A 185 3.46 -1.43 2.06
CA ARG A 185 4.27 -1.80 3.21
C ARG A 185 5.59 -2.41 2.76
N ASP A 186 6.65 -2.18 3.52
CA ASP A 186 7.97 -2.72 3.28
C ASP A 186 8.66 -3.12 4.60
N PRO A 187 9.92 -3.59 4.60
CA PRO A 187 10.64 -3.93 5.82
C PRO A 187 10.85 -2.77 6.80
N MET A 188 10.70 -1.51 6.38
CA MET A 188 10.75 -0.36 7.29
C MET A 188 9.53 -0.30 8.19
N GLY A 189 8.37 -0.77 7.71
CA GLY A 189 7.15 -0.84 8.49
C GLY A 189 5.87 -0.65 7.67
N HIS A 190 4.76 -0.53 8.39
CA HIS A 190 3.45 -0.17 7.86
C HIS A 190 3.46 1.26 7.33
N ILE A 191 2.63 1.53 6.34
CA ILE A 191 2.43 2.88 5.80
C ILE A 191 1.18 3.47 6.47
N PHE A 192 1.40 4.20 7.57
CA PHE A 192 0.32 4.86 8.30
C PHE A 192 -0.09 6.16 7.62
N SER A 193 -1.07 6.82 8.19
CA SER A 193 -1.72 8.01 7.66
C SER A 193 -0.75 9.17 7.41
N GLY A 194 -1.20 10.09 6.56
CA GLY A 194 -0.45 11.26 6.19
C GLY A 194 -1.12 12.06 5.07
N SER A 195 -0.36 12.90 4.41
CA SER A 195 -0.86 13.85 3.42
C SER A 195 -0.03 13.88 2.14
N THR A 196 -0.61 14.46 1.09
CA THR A 196 0.10 14.74 -0.16
C THR A 196 0.15 16.24 -0.44
N ILE A 197 1.11 16.63 -1.25
CA ILE A 197 1.21 17.97 -1.85
C ILE A 197 1.60 17.86 -3.32
N VAL A 198 1.22 18.86 -4.12
CA VAL A 198 1.76 19.03 -5.48
C VAL A 198 2.92 20.03 -5.39
N ASP A 199 4.14 19.59 -5.68
CA ASP A 199 5.34 20.45 -5.62
C ASP A 199 5.45 21.32 -6.90
N THR A 200 4.62 22.36 -6.96
CA THR A 200 4.60 23.30 -8.10
C THR A 200 5.90 24.10 -8.23
N ARG A 201 6.68 24.19 -7.14
CA ARG A 201 7.93 24.94 -7.05
C ARG A 201 9.17 24.08 -7.34
N ASN A 202 8.99 22.76 -7.49
CA ASN A 202 10.08 21.79 -7.56
C ASN A 202 11.07 21.90 -6.38
N SER A 203 10.53 22.19 -5.20
CA SER A 203 11.33 22.36 -3.97
C SER A 203 12.12 21.11 -3.60
N ALA A 204 11.52 19.94 -3.83
CA ALA A 204 12.14 18.65 -3.59
C ALA A 204 13.10 18.20 -4.72
N GLY A 205 13.07 18.84 -5.87
CA GLY A 205 13.91 18.47 -7.02
C GLY A 205 13.55 17.11 -7.65
N PHE A 206 12.30 16.65 -7.52
CA PHE A 206 11.83 15.43 -8.17
C PHE A 206 11.13 15.69 -9.51
N GLY A 207 10.96 16.95 -9.87
CA GLY A 207 10.26 17.44 -11.06
C GLY A 207 9.14 18.41 -10.67
N LYS A 208 8.87 19.40 -11.54
CA LYS A 208 7.78 20.34 -11.35
C LYS A 208 6.45 19.59 -11.35
N ASN A 209 5.56 19.92 -10.42
CA ASN A 209 4.27 19.28 -10.23
C ASN A 209 4.32 17.78 -9.85
N ALA A 210 5.47 17.28 -9.34
CA ALA A 210 5.50 15.97 -8.72
C ALA A 210 4.53 15.94 -7.53
N ILE A 211 3.77 14.86 -7.36
CA ILE A 211 3.01 14.64 -6.14
C ILE A 211 3.95 14.04 -5.11
N ILE A 212 4.03 14.65 -3.94
CA ILE A 212 4.85 14.18 -2.83
C ILE A 212 3.92 13.74 -1.71
N ALA A 213 4.03 12.47 -1.32
CA ALA A 213 3.34 11.90 -0.18
C ALA A 213 4.26 11.92 1.04
N TYR A 214 3.71 12.33 2.18
CA TYR A 214 4.32 12.14 3.50
C TYR A 214 3.44 11.20 4.30
N TYR A 215 4.06 10.23 4.94
CA TYR A 215 3.38 9.21 5.70
C TYR A 215 4.19 8.84 6.93
N THR A 216 3.53 8.26 7.91
CA THR A 216 4.23 7.68 9.05
C THR A 216 4.61 6.24 8.74
N SER A 217 5.89 5.91 8.83
CA SER A 217 6.33 4.52 8.87
C SER A 217 6.22 4.00 10.30
N HIS A 218 5.43 2.95 10.50
CA HIS A 218 5.20 2.33 11.80
C HIS A 218 5.79 0.92 11.85
N SER A 219 6.57 0.64 12.87
CA SER A 219 7.11 -0.69 13.13
C SER A 219 7.20 -0.99 14.62
N MET A 220 7.28 -2.27 14.97
CA MET A 220 7.61 -2.72 16.32
C MET A 220 9.09 -3.05 16.38
N ARG A 221 9.84 -2.45 17.31
CA ARG A 221 11.25 -2.75 17.54
C ARG A 221 11.49 -2.98 19.02
N ASN A 222 11.99 -4.16 19.38
CA ASN A 222 12.22 -4.55 20.78
C ASN A 222 10.99 -4.32 21.69
N GLY A 223 9.80 -4.67 21.20
CA GLY A 223 8.53 -4.51 21.92
C GLY A 223 7.99 -3.08 22.04
N LYS A 224 8.64 -2.09 21.42
CA LYS A 224 8.21 -0.69 21.40
C LYS A 224 7.75 -0.27 20.02
N GLN A 225 6.75 0.60 19.98
CA GLN A 225 6.36 1.27 18.73
C GLN A 225 7.45 2.24 18.30
N VAL A 226 7.74 2.24 17.00
CA VAL A 226 8.64 3.22 16.37
C VAL A 226 7.87 3.85 15.23
N GLN A 227 7.61 5.14 15.34
CA GLN A 227 6.91 5.94 14.35
C GLN A 227 7.81 7.08 13.88
N VAL A 228 8.04 7.12 12.57
CA VAL A 228 8.90 8.12 11.94
C VAL A 228 8.25 8.63 10.66
N GLN A 229 8.49 9.91 10.31
CA GLN A 229 7.91 10.46 9.11
C GLN A 229 8.78 10.16 7.91
N CYS A 230 8.14 9.64 6.88
CA CYS A 230 8.75 9.27 5.62
C CYS A 230 8.10 10.01 4.45
N MET A 231 8.77 10.01 3.31
CA MET A 231 8.22 10.57 2.08
C MET A 231 8.38 9.61 0.90
N ALA A 232 7.46 9.76 -0.05
CA ALA A 232 7.54 9.17 -1.38
C ALA A 232 7.11 10.22 -2.41
N TYR A 233 7.44 10.00 -3.68
CA TYR A 233 7.09 10.93 -4.74
C TYR A 233 6.62 10.21 -5.98
N SER A 234 5.68 10.84 -6.69
CA SER A 234 5.13 10.37 -7.95
C SER A 234 5.45 11.34 -9.08
N LYS A 235 5.76 10.78 -10.26
CA LYS A 235 5.98 11.52 -11.51
C LYS A 235 4.93 11.21 -12.59
N ASP A 236 4.01 10.33 -12.29
CA ASP A 236 3.00 9.77 -13.19
C ASP A 236 1.56 10.09 -12.71
N ASN A 237 1.39 11.32 -12.25
CA ASN A 237 0.11 11.81 -11.74
C ASN A 237 -0.46 10.96 -10.58
N GLY A 238 0.40 10.59 -9.62
CA GLY A 238 -0.03 9.87 -8.41
C GLY A 238 -0.35 8.38 -8.61
N ARG A 239 -0.10 7.82 -9.80
CA ARG A 239 -0.38 6.39 -10.07
C ARG A 239 0.58 5.47 -9.32
N THR A 240 1.86 5.83 -9.30
CA THR A 240 2.89 5.10 -8.55
C THR A 240 3.75 6.04 -7.74
N PHE A 241 4.27 5.56 -6.61
CA PHE A 241 5.16 6.32 -5.75
C PHE A 241 6.51 5.64 -5.57
N ILE A 242 7.56 6.43 -5.65
CA ILE A 242 8.93 6.01 -5.37
C ILE A 242 9.28 6.48 -3.96
N LYS A 243 9.56 5.56 -3.04
CA LYS A 243 9.99 5.90 -1.69
C LYS A 243 11.33 6.62 -1.71
N TYR A 244 11.43 7.71 -0.95
CA TYR A 244 12.67 8.49 -0.91
C TYR A 244 13.79 7.72 -0.22
N LYS A 245 14.97 7.64 -0.86
CA LYS A 245 16.11 6.88 -0.34
C LYS A 245 16.67 7.44 0.98
N GLY A 246 16.39 8.70 1.30
CA GLY A 246 16.81 9.35 2.53
C GLY A 246 15.78 9.28 3.66
N ASN A 247 14.79 8.38 3.59
CA ASN A 247 13.87 8.14 4.68
C ASN A 247 14.58 7.51 5.90
N PRO A 248 14.13 7.82 7.13
CA PRO A 248 13.07 8.77 7.47
C PRO A 248 13.53 10.22 7.33
N VAL A 249 12.59 11.14 7.04
CA VAL A 249 12.88 12.58 6.93
C VAL A 249 12.70 13.33 8.26
N VAL A 250 11.87 12.81 9.18
CA VAL A 250 11.72 13.29 10.55
C VAL A 250 11.59 12.13 11.51
N THR A 251 12.34 12.17 12.59
CA THR A 251 12.25 11.24 13.73
C THR A 251 11.97 12.02 15.01
N PRO A 252 11.24 11.46 15.98
CA PRO A 252 11.08 12.11 17.29
C PRO A 252 12.45 12.17 18.00
N PHE A 253 12.82 13.36 18.50
CA PHE A 253 14.12 13.58 19.16
C PHE A 253 14.13 13.14 20.63
N ASP A 254 12.95 12.85 21.19
CA ASP A 254 12.75 12.46 22.59
C ASP A 254 12.22 11.03 22.76
N GLY A 255 12.19 10.26 21.66
CA GLY A 255 11.81 8.85 21.68
C GLY A 255 10.32 8.60 21.89
N LEU A 256 9.45 9.57 21.56
CA LEU A 256 7.99 9.37 21.59
C LEU A 256 7.60 8.16 20.74
N GLU A 257 6.65 7.37 21.28
CA GLU A 257 6.09 6.21 20.57
C GLU A 257 4.93 6.61 19.64
N ASN A 258 4.12 7.63 20.02
CA ASN A 258 3.04 8.16 19.20
C ASN A 258 3.50 9.44 18.51
N PHE A 259 3.98 9.29 17.28
CA PHE A 259 4.52 10.39 16.47
C PHE A 259 4.12 10.18 15.01
N ARG A 260 2.93 10.68 14.60
CA ARG A 260 2.29 10.30 13.34
C ARG A 260 1.45 11.38 12.68
N ASP A 261 0.87 11.04 11.52
CA ASP A 261 -0.09 11.81 10.74
C ASP A 261 0.46 13.15 10.26
N PRO A 262 1.51 13.15 9.41
CA PRO A 262 2.13 14.39 8.94
C PRO A 262 1.22 15.13 7.95
N LYS A 263 0.89 16.39 8.25
CA LYS A 263 0.26 17.34 7.33
C LYS A 263 1.28 18.34 6.83
N ILE A 264 1.37 18.52 5.52
CA ILE A 264 2.33 19.44 4.89
C ILE A 264 1.59 20.56 4.18
N PHE A 265 2.07 21.82 4.36
CA PHE A 265 1.54 22.98 3.66
C PHE A 265 2.62 24.02 3.41
N TRP A 266 2.40 24.86 2.42
CA TRP A 266 3.23 26.03 2.16
C TRP A 266 2.75 27.21 2.99
N TYR A 267 3.67 27.88 3.70
CA TYR A 267 3.36 29.07 4.49
C TYR A 267 4.01 30.30 3.85
N GLU A 268 3.19 31.11 3.22
CA GLU A 268 3.63 32.25 2.41
C GLU A 268 4.42 33.31 3.18
N PRO A 269 4.06 33.69 4.45
CA PRO A 269 4.80 34.70 5.17
C PRO A 269 6.28 34.40 5.37
N THR A 270 6.63 33.13 5.58
CA THR A 270 8.05 32.72 5.75
C THR A 270 8.63 32.09 4.47
N LYS A 271 7.84 31.99 3.41
CA LYS A 271 8.22 31.32 2.14
C LYS A 271 8.90 29.98 2.39
N SER A 272 8.19 29.14 3.15
CA SER A 272 8.68 27.84 3.60
C SER A 272 7.56 26.82 3.64
N TRP A 273 7.95 25.56 3.54
CA TRP A 273 7.09 24.44 3.83
C TRP A 273 7.05 24.19 5.33
N TYR A 274 5.88 23.85 5.83
CA TYR A 274 5.69 23.41 7.21
C TYR A 274 5.11 22.00 7.21
N MET A 275 5.51 21.24 8.23
CA MET A 275 4.94 19.94 8.57
C MET A 275 4.40 20.04 9.99
N ILE A 276 3.17 19.62 10.18
CA ILE A 276 2.56 19.39 11.49
C ILE A 276 2.52 17.89 11.71
N VAL A 277 2.90 17.42 12.89
CA VAL A 277 2.89 16.00 13.26
C VAL A 277 2.24 15.87 14.63
N SER A 278 1.32 14.93 14.76
CA SER A 278 0.78 14.52 16.06
C SER A 278 1.86 13.85 16.91
N ALA A 279 2.08 14.33 18.13
CA ALA A 279 3.17 13.93 19.02
C ALA A 279 2.62 13.74 20.44
N ASP A 280 2.01 12.57 20.72
CA ASP A 280 1.24 12.27 21.94
C ASP A 280 0.17 13.32 22.21
N LYS A 281 0.42 14.22 23.19
CA LYS A 281 -0.52 15.27 23.64
C LYS A 281 -0.30 16.61 22.94
N ASN A 282 0.64 16.67 22.00
CA ASN A 282 1.04 17.91 21.33
C ASN A 282 1.02 17.74 19.83
N MET A 283 0.92 18.85 19.11
CA MET A 283 1.28 18.97 17.71
C MET A 283 2.67 19.58 17.59
N ARG A 284 3.56 18.96 16.83
CA ARG A 284 4.90 19.50 16.54
C ARG A 284 4.99 20.10 15.16
N PHE A 285 5.61 21.25 15.09
CA PHE A 285 5.80 22.01 13.87
C PHE A 285 7.25 21.92 13.41
N TYR A 286 7.41 21.58 12.14
CA TYR A 286 8.71 21.54 11.48
C TYR A 286 8.68 22.45 10.25
N GLN A 287 9.82 23.05 9.91
CA GLN A 287 10.01 23.93 8.75
C GLN A 287 11.02 23.33 7.77
N SER A 288 10.75 23.53 6.47
CA SER A 288 11.67 23.11 5.41
C SER A 288 11.68 24.10 4.24
N LYS A 289 12.85 24.25 3.60
CA LYS A 289 12.99 24.96 2.32
C LYS A 289 12.98 24.04 1.11
N ASN A 290 13.21 22.73 1.33
CA ASN A 290 13.46 21.77 0.25
C ASN A 290 12.66 20.46 0.39
N LEU A 291 11.67 20.42 1.31
CA LEU A 291 10.81 19.25 1.54
C LEU A 291 11.52 17.97 2.00
N LYS A 292 12.86 17.95 2.09
CA LYS A 292 13.69 16.80 2.48
C LYS A 292 14.34 16.96 3.84
N LYS A 293 14.73 18.19 4.19
CA LYS A 293 15.35 18.51 5.48
C LYS A 293 14.40 19.35 6.28
N TRP A 294 14.05 18.88 7.46
CA TRP A 294 13.09 19.49 8.35
C TRP A 294 13.74 19.91 9.65
N THR A 295 13.46 21.13 10.08
CA THR A 295 13.93 21.69 11.35
C THR A 295 12.75 21.89 12.28
N TYR A 296 12.84 21.38 13.50
CA TYR A 296 11.85 21.63 14.54
C TYR A 296 11.73 23.13 14.82
N VAL A 297 10.50 23.62 14.95
CA VAL A 297 10.21 25.05 15.19
C VAL A 297 9.58 25.25 16.55
N SER A 298 8.48 24.52 16.82
CA SER A 298 7.69 24.67 18.04
C SER A 298 6.75 23.48 18.24
N GLN A 299 6.05 23.49 19.36
CA GLN A 299 4.92 22.59 19.61
C GLN A 299 3.76 23.37 20.23
N TRP A 300 2.56 22.79 20.12
CA TRP A 300 1.34 23.35 20.68
C TRP A 300 0.41 22.23 21.12
N GLY A 301 -0.52 22.53 22.05
CA GLY A 301 -1.58 21.62 22.45
C GLY A 301 -1.35 20.88 23.76
N GLU A 302 -0.33 21.23 24.54
CA GLU A 302 -0.12 20.64 25.87
C GLU A 302 -1.35 20.87 26.75
N GLY A 303 -1.88 19.76 27.31
CA GLY A 303 -3.07 19.79 28.16
C GLY A 303 -4.42 19.62 27.44
N PHE A 304 -4.47 19.56 26.10
CA PHE A 304 -5.69 19.36 25.32
C PHE A 304 -6.01 17.88 24.98
N GLY A 305 -5.25 16.93 25.53
CA GLY A 305 -5.43 15.50 25.28
C GLY A 305 -4.64 15.00 24.06
N ALA A 306 -4.84 13.74 23.68
CA ALA A 306 -4.23 13.16 22.49
C ALA A 306 -4.87 13.77 21.22
N CYS A 307 -4.03 14.19 20.27
CA CYS A 307 -4.49 14.80 19.04
C CYS A 307 -4.17 13.87 17.83
N LEU A 308 -5.14 13.75 16.93
CA LEU A 308 -4.98 13.12 15.62
C LEU A 308 -5.31 14.15 14.55
N LEU A 309 -4.39 14.39 13.61
CA LEU A 309 -4.55 15.47 12.64
C LEU A 309 -5.71 15.27 11.67
N TYR A 310 -6.02 14.02 11.33
CA TYR A 310 -7.12 13.76 10.40
C TYR A 310 -8.50 14.14 10.95
N THR A 311 -8.68 14.17 12.29
CA THR A 311 -9.95 14.57 12.90
C THR A 311 -10.17 16.08 12.88
N SER A 312 -9.13 16.88 12.72
CA SER A 312 -9.24 18.33 12.56
C SER A 312 -9.50 18.76 11.11
N ASP A 313 -9.02 18.00 10.13
CA ASP A 313 -9.23 18.32 8.72
C ASP A 313 -10.69 18.07 8.25
N ALA A 314 -11.39 17.15 8.89
CA ALA A 314 -12.77 16.81 8.51
C ALA A 314 -13.83 17.83 9.03
N ALA A 315 -13.46 18.72 9.93
CA ALA A 315 -14.38 19.69 10.54
C ALA A 315 -14.29 21.09 9.92
N ASP A 316 -13.24 21.39 9.14
CA ASP A 316 -12.91 22.75 8.67
C ASP A 316 -13.03 22.91 7.14
N GLU A 317 -13.40 21.87 6.40
CA GLU A 317 -13.72 21.90 4.97
C GLU A 317 -15.19 21.54 4.72
#